data_89509a3d174f21ba71e6d80251193ffd
#
_entry.id   89509a3d174f21ba71e6d80251193ffd
#
_cell.length_a   1.000
_cell.length_b   1.000
_cell.length_c   1.000
_cell.angle_alpha   90.00
_cell.angle_beta   90.00
_cell.angle_gamma   90.00
#
_symmetry.space_group_name_H-M   'P 1'
#
loop_
_entity.id
_entity.type
_entity.pdbx_description
1 polymer ?
#
loop_
_entity_poly.entity_id
_entity_poly.type
_entity_poly.pdbx_seq_one_letter_code
_entity_poly.pdbx_strand_id
1 'polypeptide(L)'
;MRNLLLVFCLFAAIAANAKEEPIQLFPRTYGYFSRGDSETQTITYDHAYGQYGWKNTKNVDLSVYNHIVLEIEATDSRVEIYVLYEGVEKSTCIGGIDAGKTKAVCELEHIDKVQAIYIAKSKVGITKIVKFVLTDEID
;
A
#
# COMPACT_ATOMS: atom_id res chain seq x y z
N MET A 1 -6.89 -42.60 -0.78
CA MET A 1 -5.79 -41.74 -0.35
C MET A 1 -5.43 -40.67 -1.36
N ARG A 2 -5.19 -41.00 -2.59
CA ARG A 2 -4.90 -39.99 -3.61
C ARG A 2 -6.06 -39.03 -3.86
N ASN A 3 -7.28 -39.52 -3.78
CA ASN A 3 -8.46 -38.64 -3.96
C ASN A 3 -8.55 -37.59 -2.87
N LEU A 4 -8.20 -37.98 -1.65
CA LEU A 4 -8.18 -37.04 -0.55
C LEU A 4 -7.14 -35.95 -0.77
N LEU A 5 -5.98 -36.33 -1.25
CA LEU A 5 -4.92 -35.40 -1.55
C LEU A 5 -5.33 -34.41 -2.64
N LEU A 6 -5.99 -34.91 -3.67
CA LEU A 6 -6.49 -34.06 -4.78
C LEU A 6 -7.51 -33.04 -4.26
N VAL A 7 -8.42 -33.46 -3.42
CA VAL A 7 -9.41 -32.55 -2.82
C VAL A 7 -8.73 -31.48 -2.00
N PHE A 8 -7.72 -31.85 -1.24
CA PHE A 8 -6.97 -30.91 -0.45
C PHE A 8 -6.25 -29.89 -1.32
N CYS A 9 -5.62 -30.34 -2.39
CA CYS A 9 -4.95 -29.43 -3.33
C CYS A 9 -5.93 -28.46 -3.98
N LEU A 10 -7.10 -28.93 -4.34
CA LEU A 10 -8.13 -28.08 -4.94
C LEU A 10 -8.58 -27.01 -3.95
N PHE A 11 -8.77 -27.39 -2.72
CA PHE A 11 -9.17 -26.44 -1.68
C PHE A 11 -8.08 -25.40 -1.46
N ALA A 12 -6.83 -25.79 -1.42
CA ALA A 12 -5.72 -24.88 -1.29
C ALA A 12 -5.65 -23.91 -2.48
N ALA A 13 -5.93 -24.37 -3.69
CA ALA A 13 -5.97 -23.53 -4.87
C ALA A 13 -7.09 -22.48 -4.76
N ILE A 14 -8.25 -22.82 -4.23
CA ILE A 14 -9.33 -21.87 -4.01
C ILE A 14 -8.91 -20.81 -2.98
N ALA A 15 -8.30 -21.24 -1.90
CA ALA A 15 -7.82 -20.31 -0.87
C ALA A 15 -6.73 -19.37 -1.43
N ALA A 16 -5.93 -19.86 -2.38
CA ALA A 16 -4.87 -19.09 -3.00
C ALA A 16 -5.38 -18.15 -4.09
N ASN A 17 -6.67 -18.17 -4.43
CA ASN A 17 -7.23 -17.28 -5.45
C ASN A 17 -7.33 -15.83 -5.00
N ALA A 18 -7.24 -15.56 -3.70
CA ALA A 18 -7.11 -14.20 -3.19
C ALA A 18 -5.84 -13.59 -3.75
N LYS A 19 -5.98 -12.47 -4.47
CA LYS A 19 -4.84 -11.80 -5.08
C LYS A 19 -4.32 -10.71 -4.19
N GLU A 20 -3.03 -10.72 -4.01
CA GLU A 20 -2.34 -9.74 -3.19
C GLU A 20 -1.01 -9.43 -3.84
N GLU A 21 -0.74 -8.16 -4.07
CA GLU A 21 0.50 -7.70 -4.69
C GLU A 21 1.18 -6.67 -3.79
N PRO A 22 2.40 -6.95 -3.30
CA PRO A 22 3.12 -5.96 -2.52
C PRO A 22 3.42 -4.72 -3.34
N ILE A 23 3.25 -3.56 -2.72
CA ILE A 23 3.63 -2.28 -3.32
C ILE A 23 5.09 -2.02 -2.94
N GLN A 24 5.93 -1.82 -3.95
CA GLN A 24 7.37 -1.65 -3.79
C GLN A 24 7.70 -0.24 -3.31
N LEU A 25 7.72 -0.05 -2.01
CA LEU A 25 8.02 1.25 -1.41
C LEU A 25 9.52 1.56 -1.34
N PHE A 26 10.37 0.53 -1.28
CA PHE A 26 11.80 0.71 -1.05
C PHE A 26 12.61 0.20 -2.24
N PRO A 27 13.45 1.03 -2.83
CA PRO A 27 13.65 2.45 -2.55
C PRO A 27 12.48 3.30 -3.06
N ARG A 28 12.37 4.50 -2.51
CA ARG A 28 11.33 5.46 -2.94
C ARG A 28 11.46 5.78 -4.42
N THR A 29 10.36 5.68 -5.15
CA THR A 29 10.32 6.04 -6.57
C THR A 29 9.40 7.23 -6.85
N TYR A 30 8.69 7.70 -5.83
CA TYR A 30 7.82 8.86 -5.91
C TYR A 30 7.80 9.58 -4.57
N GLY A 31 7.77 10.91 -4.59
CA GLY A 31 7.62 11.71 -3.39
C GLY A 31 8.82 12.61 -3.09
N TYR A 32 8.77 13.24 -1.94
CA TYR A 32 9.79 14.19 -1.50
C TYR A 32 9.75 14.37 0.04
N PHE A 33 10.79 14.99 0.59
CA PHE A 33 10.93 15.26 2.02
C PHE A 33 10.81 14.02 2.89
N SER A 34 11.32 12.91 2.38
CA SER A 34 11.29 11.64 3.08
C SER A 34 12.44 10.76 2.59
N ARG A 35 12.81 9.79 3.40
CA ARG A 35 13.79 8.79 3.05
C ARG A 35 13.41 7.46 3.68
N GLY A 36 13.84 6.37 3.09
CA GLY A 36 13.47 5.04 3.54
C GLY A 36 14.67 4.16 3.82
N ASP A 37 14.47 3.18 4.69
CA ASP A 37 15.43 2.13 4.99
C ASP A 37 14.74 0.80 4.71
N SER A 38 15.21 0.11 3.66
CA SER A 38 14.60 -1.16 3.23
C SER A 38 14.87 -2.30 4.22
N GLU A 39 15.96 -2.26 4.95
CA GLU A 39 16.28 -3.31 5.93
C GLU A 39 15.29 -3.30 7.10
N THR A 40 14.91 -2.13 7.55
CA THR A 40 13.99 -1.97 8.68
C THR A 40 12.56 -1.67 8.23
N GLN A 41 12.32 -1.47 6.93
CA GLN A 41 11.03 -1.08 6.38
C GLN A 41 10.50 0.20 7.02
N THR A 42 11.41 1.17 7.21
CA THR A 42 11.13 2.40 7.93
C THR A 42 11.21 3.59 7.00
N ILE A 43 10.24 4.49 7.10
CA ILE A 43 10.20 5.76 6.39
C ILE A 43 10.45 6.87 7.41
N THR A 44 11.40 7.76 7.10
CA THR A 44 11.64 8.97 7.89
C THR A 44 11.13 10.16 7.11
N TYR A 45 10.29 10.98 7.76
CA TYR A 45 9.72 12.18 7.16
C TYR A 45 10.42 13.40 7.73
N ASP A 46 11.02 14.19 6.85
CA ASP A 46 11.79 15.39 7.22
C ASP A 46 10.92 16.64 7.33
N HIS A 47 9.71 16.58 6.77
CA HIS A 47 8.70 17.65 6.82
C HIS A 47 7.34 17.04 7.11
N ALA A 48 6.47 17.85 7.74
CA ALA A 48 5.06 17.51 7.83
C ALA A 48 4.49 17.31 6.43
N TYR A 49 3.73 16.22 6.25
CA TYR A 49 3.17 15.81 4.96
C TYR A 49 4.23 15.53 3.88
N GLY A 50 5.43 15.16 4.27
CA GLY A 50 6.38 14.56 3.36
C GLY A 50 5.78 13.33 2.70
N GLN A 51 6.25 13.00 1.51
CA GLN A 51 5.67 11.94 0.68
C GLN A 51 6.70 10.85 0.42
N TYR A 52 6.28 9.60 0.61
CA TYR A 52 7.12 8.44 0.30
C TYR A 52 6.28 7.41 -0.42
N GLY A 53 6.65 7.09 -1.65
CA GLY A 53 5.80 6.22 -2.41
C GLY A 53 6.42 5.52 -3.60
N TRP A 54 5.54 4.94 -4.38
CA TRP A 54 5.82 4.12 -5.54
C TRP A 54 5.18 4.72 -6.78
N LYS A 55 5.96 4.77 -7.86
CA LYS A 55 5.48 5.22 -9.16
C LYS A 55 5.32 4.02 -10.09
N ASN A 56 4.19 3.95 -10.78
CA ASN A 56 3.91 2.86 -11.72
C ASN A 56 4.61 3.09 -13.07
N THR A 57 5.93 2.98 -13.08
CA THR A 57 6.73 3.22 -14.28
C THR A 57 6.67 2.06 -15.29
N LYS A 58 6.30 0.87 -14.82
CA LYS A 58 6.25 -0.33 -15.66
C LYS A 58 4.87 -0.58 -16.22
N ASN A 59 3.92 0.34 -16.00
CA ASN A 59 2.53 0.18 -16.44
C ASN A 59 1.94 -1.16 -16.00
N VAL A 60 2.17 -1.51 -14.74
CA VAL A 60 1.61 -2.74 -14.19
C VAL A 60 0.09 -2.64 -14.26
N ASP A 61 -0.53 -3.71 -14.75
CA ASP A 61 -2.00 -3.80 -14.80
C ASP A 61 -2.54 -4.05 -13.39
N LEU A 62 -3.20 -3.04 -12.84
CA LEU A 62 -3.76 -3.10 -11.48
C LEU A 62 -5.26 -3.40 -11.48
N SER A 63 -5.84 -3.68 -12.65
CA SER A 63 -7.30 -3.80 -12.79
C SER A 63 -7.91 -4.95 -11.99
N VAL A 64 -7.10 -5.92 -11.57
CA VAL A 64 -7.58 -7.05 -10.77
C VAL A 64 -7.68 -6.73 -9.28
N TYR A 65 -7.18 -5.57 -8.86
CA TYR A 65 -7.20 -5.16 -7.45
C TYR A 65 -8.18 -4.03 -7.26
N ASN A 66 -8.80 -3.93 -6.10
CA ASN A 66 -9.74 -2.86 -5.80
C ASN A 66 -9.51 -2.20 -4.44
N HIS A 67 -8.53 -2.68 -3.69
CA HIS A 67 -8.21 -2.15 -2.37
C HIS A 67 -6.71 -2.02 -2.15
N ILE A 68 -6.35 -1.08 -1.29
CA ILE A 68 -5.01 -1.01 -0.69
C ILE A 68 -5.14 -1.32 0.78
N VAL A 69 -4.27 -2.18 1.28
CA VAL A 69 -4.15 -2.44 2.72
C VAL A 69 -2.80 -1.93 3.19
N LEU A 70 -2.83 -1.08 4.20
CA LEU A 70 -1.63 -0.59 4.88
C LEU A 70 -1.68 -0.99 6.34
N GLU A 71 -0.62 -1.64 6.80
CA GLU A 71 -0.40 -1.91 8.21
C GLU A 71 0.94 -1.29 8.62
N ILE A 72 0.95 -0.60 9.74
CA ILE A 72 2.13 0.08 10.28
C ILE A 72 2.23 -0.18 11.78
N GLU A 73 3.40 0.08 12.34
CA GLU A 73 3.49 0.25 13.78
C GLU A 73 2.83 1.58 14.14
N ALA A 74 2.15 1.63 15.29
CA ALA A 74 1.41 2.82 15.71
C ALA A 74 2.34 4.03 15.79
N THR A 75 1.84 5.19 15.34
CA THR A 75 2.57 6.44 15.37
C THR A 75 1.85 7.48 16.23
N ASP A 76 2.52 8.60 16.46
CA ASP A 76 2.01 9.71 17.25
C ASP A 76 1.16 10.69 16.43
N SER A 77 1.02 10.45 15.13
CA SER A 77 0.27 11.34 14.24
C SER A 77 -0.37 10.54 13.12
N ARG A 78 -1.30 11.19 12.42
CA ARG A 78 -2.02 10.55 11.32
C ARG A 78 -1.10 10.27 10.13
N VAL A 79 -1.28 9.10 9.55
CA VAL A 79 -0.63 8.66 8.31
C VAL A 79 -1.71 8.53 7.25
N GLU A 80 -1.48 9.09 6.07
CA GLU A 80 -2.48 9.11 5.00
C GLU A 80 -1.97 8.43 3.75
N ILE A 81 -2.87 7.80 3.01
CA ILE A 81 -2.57 7.16 1.73
C ILE A 81 -3.15 8.01 0.61
N TYR A 82 -2.31 8.35 -0.35
CA TYR A 82 -2.67 9.13 -1.52
C TYR A 82 -2.46 8.34 -2.78
N VAL A 83 -3.34 8.56 -3.75
CA VAL A 83 -3.22 7.99 -5.08
C VAL A 83 -3.21 9.13 -6.09
N LEU A 84 -2.23 9.09 -6.99
CA LEU A 84 -2.19 9.99 -8.13
C LEU A 84 -2.67 9.22 -9.34
N TYR A 85 -3.78 9.67 -9.91
CA TYR A 85 -4.33 9.04 -11.11
C TYR A 85 -3.75 9.67 -12.36
N GLU A 86 -3.64 8.88 -13.42
CA GLU A 86 -3.14 9.33 -14.71
C GLU A 86 -4.01 10.47 -15.25
N GLY A 87 -3.34 11.54 -15.71
CA GLY A 87 -4.02 12.71 -16.27
C GLY A 87 -4.60 13.66 -15.23
N VAL A 88 -4.41 13.40 -13.95
CA VAL A 88 -4.90 14.26 -12.87
C VAL A 88 -3.71 14.94 -12.19
N GLU A 89 -3.80 16.24 -12.00
CA GLU A 89 -2.72 17.03 -11.44
C GLU A 89 -2.50 16.80 -9.96
N LYS A 90 -3.59 16.62 -9.21
CA LYS A 90 -3.54 16.48 -7.76
C LYS A 90 -3.88 15.07 -7.33
N SER A 91 -3.12 14.55 -6.40
CA SER A 91 -3.41 13.26 -5.79
C SER A 91 -4.63 13.33 -4.89
N THR A 92 -5.25 12.18 -4.71
CA THR A 92 -6.45 12.01 -3.89
C THR A 92 -6.09 11.22 -2.64
N CYS A 93 -6.45 11.74 -1.46
CA CYS A 93 -6.36 10.98 -0.22
C CYS A 93 -7.50 9.96 -0.20
N ILE A 94 -7.15 8.68 -0.16
CA ILE A 94 -8.15 7.60 -0.18
C ILE A 94 -8.41 7.03 1.22
N GLY A 95 -7.62 7.40 2.21
CA GLY A 95 -7.80 6.96 3.57
C GLY A 95 -6.56 7.20 4.40
N GLY A 96 -6.58 6.73 5.62
CA GLY A 96 -5.46 6.91 6.51
C GLY A 96 -5.60 6.14 7.81
N ILE A 97 -4.57 6.28 8.64
CA ILE A 97 -4.47 5.62 9.93
C ILE A 97 -4.29 6.72 10.97
N ASP A 98 -5.22 6.82 11.91
CA ASP A 98 -5.13 7.79 13.00
C ASP A 98 -4.02 7.43 13.98
N ALA A 99 -3.54 8.43 14.70
CA ALA A 99 -2.53 8.23 15.74
C ALA A 99 -2.96 7.09 16.68
N GLY A 100 -2.03 6.19 16.97
CA GLY A 100 -2.27 5.05 17.84
C GLY A 100 -2.92 3.84 17.16
N LYS A 101 -3.36 3.98 15.91
CA LYS A 101 -3.91 2.88 15.13
C LYS A 101 -2.83 2.27 14.23
N THR A 102 -3.13 1.11 13.63
CA THR A 102 -2.12 0.35 12.90
C THR A 102 -2.55 -0.09 11.51
N LYS A 103 -3.81 0.06 11.13
CA LYS A 103 -4.29 -0.52 9.87
C LYS A 103 -5.31 0.36 9.17
N ALA A 104 -5.21 0.42 7.85
CA ALA A 104 -6.23 1.00 6.98
C ALA A 104 -6.47 0.08 5.79
N VAL A 105 -7.73 -0.04 5.40
CA VAL A 105 -8.16 -0.70 4.17
C VAL A 105 -8.89 0.35 3.35
N CYS A 106 -8.38 0.63 2.15
CA CYS A 106 -8.89 1.72 1.33
C CYS A 106 -9.37 1.21 -0.01
N GLU A 107 -10.54 1.69 -0.45
CA GLU A 107 -11.03 1.40 -1.79
C GLU A 107 -10.26 2.22 -2.82
N LEU A 108 -10.01 1.60 -3.97
CA LEU A 108 -9.42 2.27 -5.13
C LEU A 108 -10.47 2.49 -6.21
N GLU A 109 -10.62 3.74 -6.63
CA GLU A 109 -11.39 4.08 -7.82
C GLU A 109 -10.42 4.11 -9.01
N HIS A 110 -10.91 3.78 -10.20
CA HIS A 110 -10.13 3.86 -11.44
C HIS A 110 -8.74 3.22 -11.33
N ILE A 111 -8.70 2.04 -10.75
CA ILE A 111 -7.43 1.33 -10.43
C ILE A 111 -6.53 1.18 -11.66
N ASP A 112 -7.11 1.06 -12.84
CA ASP A 112 -6.39 0.93 -14.11
C ASP A 112 -5.61 2.21 -14.50
N LYS A 113 -5.85 3.31 -13.83
CA LYS A 113 -5.25 4.61 -14.13
C LYS A 113 -4.33 5.12 -13.03
N VAL A 114 -3.87 4.26 -12.16
CA VAL A 114 -2.99 4.66 -11.07
C VAL A 114 -1.59 4.94 -11.61
N GLN A 115 -1.12 6.16 -11.40
CA GLN A 115 0.24 6.59 -11.74
C GLN A 115 1.20 6.43 -10.57
N ALA A 116 0.75 6.75 -9.37
CA ALA A 116 1.57 6.65 -8.16
C ALA A 116 0.71 6.43 -6.92
N ILE A 117 1.30 5.79 -5.92
CA ILE A 117 0.70 5.60 -4.61
C ILE A 117 1.75 6.01 -3.59
N TYR A 118 1.37 6.88 -2.64
CA TYR A 118 2.32 7.30 -1.63
C TYR A 118 1.68 7.44 -0.26
N ILE A 119 2.54 7.45 0.75
CA ILE A 119 2.16 7.57 2.15
C ILE A 119 2.71 8.90 2.66
N ALA A 120 1.87 9.68 3.32
CA ALA A 120 2.25 10.93 3.94
C ALA A 120 1.97 10.88 5.44
N LYS A 121 2.84 11.47 6.23
CA LYS A 121 2.66 11.58 7.68
C LYS A 121 2.42 13.04 8.03
N SER A 122 1.44 13.30 8.87
CA SER A 122 1.03 14.67 9.19
C SER A 122 2.08 15.47 9.98
N LYS A 123 3.02 14.78 10.62
CA LYS A 123 4.11 15.42 11.37
C LYS A 123 5.44 14.79 10.99
N VAL A 124 6.51 15.53 11.19
CA VAL A 124 7.88 15.00 11.10
C VAL A 124 7.99 13.77 11.99
N GLY A 125 8.70 12.74 11.52
CA GLY A 125 8.91 11.53 12.31
C GLY A 125 9.08 10.30 11.46
N ILE A 126 8.80 9.15 12.04
CA ILE A 126 9.09 7.85 11.46
C ILE A 126 7.81 7.03 11.36
N THR A 127 7.69 6.27 10.27
CA THR A 127 6.64 5.27 10.09
C THR A 127 7.29 3.95 9.74
N LYS A 128 7.02 2.91 10.50
CA LYS A 128 7.48 1.56 10.16
C LYS A 128 6.38 0.79 9.45
N ILE A 129 6.66 0.32 8.25
CA ILE A 129 5.72 -0.41 7.42
C ILE A 129 5.75 -1.89 7.82
N VAL A 130 4.59 -2.42 8.16
CA VAL A 130 4.40 -3.84 8.43
C VAL A 130 3.92 -4.54 7.16
N LYS A 131 2.96 -3.92 6.45
CA LYS A 131 2.41 -4.48 5.22
C LYS A 131 1.84 -3.36 4.36
N PHE A 132 2.12 -3.40 3.06
CA PHE A 132 1.53 -2.45 2.12
C PHE A 132 1.28 -3.17 0.80
N VAL A 133 0.02 -3.47 0.53
CA VAL A 133 -0.35 -4.33 -0.59
C VAL A 133 -1.59 -3.83 -1.31
N LEU A 134 -1.67 -4.18 -2.60
CA LEU A 134 -2.90 -4.15 -3.37
C LEU A 134 -3.60 -5.50 -3.20
N THR A 135 -4.91 -5.49 -3.08
CA THR A 135 -5.67 -6.73 -2.93
C THR A 135 -7.04 -6.64 -3.56
N ASP A 136 -7.60 -7.77 -3.94
CA ASP A 136 -8.99 -7.89 -4.40
C ASP A 136 -9.93 -8.34 -3.27
N GLU A 137 -9.40 -8.55 -2.06
CA GLU A 137 -10.19 -8.94 -0.90
C GLU A 137 -10.11 -7.92 0.21
N ILE A 138 -11.21 -7.80 0.96
CA ILE A 138 -11.31 -6.97 2.14
C ILE A 138 -11.38 -7.88 3.36
N ASP A 139 -10.37 -7.88 4.17
CA ASP A 139 -10.39 -8.63 5.42
C ASP A 139 -10.05 -7.76 6.59
#